data_e28d26c80c4191cbc86e57fd467c7943
#
_entry.id   e28d26c80c4191cbc86e57fd467c7943
#
_cell.length_a   1.000
_cell.length_b   1.000
_cell.length_c   1.000
_cell.angle_alpha   90.00
_cell.angle_beta   90.00
_cell.angle_gamma   90.00
#
_symmetry.space_group_name_H-M   'P 1'
#
loop_
_entity.id
_entity.type
_entity.pdbx_description
1 polymer ?
#
loop_
_entity_poly.entity_id
_entity_poly.type
_entity_poly.pdbx_seq_one_letter_code
_entity_poly.pdbx_strand_id
1 'polypeptide(L)'
;ASSTEFGPCREPVVGLMTEWMKGNELEIRAAGGDLGGTMRLGAYAARLAPGSRIAEIYGSTTISERHRHRYEVNVAYRERLEQQGVRFAGMSPDGLLPETIELADHPWFIGVQFHPELKSRPFEPHPLFASFIAAAVEQSRLV
;
A
#
# COMPACT_ATOMS: atom_id res chain seq x y z
N ALA A 1 11.92 13.72 -3.11
CA ALA A 1 10.90 12.92 -2.45
C ALA A 1 11.57 11.90 -1.52
N SER A 2 11.08 11.77 -0.32
CA SER A 2 11.67 10.91 0.69
C SER A 2 10.66 10.55 1.77
N SER A 3 11.10 9.72 2.74
CA SER A 3 10.36 9.43 3.97
C SER A 3 10.89 10.30 5.10
N THR A 4 10.04 10.87 5.93
CA THR A 4 10.43 11.60 7.15
C THR A 4 11.04 10.67 8.21
N GLU A 5 10.92 9.35 8.05
CA GLU A 5 11.60 8.35 8.87
C GLU A 5 13.14 8.54 8.88
N PHE A 6 13.68 9.02 7.76
CA PHE A 6 15.12 9.24 7.60
C PHE A 6 15.56 10.69 7.85
N GLY A 7 14.67 11.53 8.35
CA GLY A 7 14.91 12.93 8.66
C GLY A 7 14.04 13.90 7.88
N PRO A 8 14.13 15.21 8.15
CA PRO A 8 13.36 16.24 7.48
C PRO A 8 13.61 16.22 5.96
N CYS A 9 12.54 16.32 5.18
CA CYS A 9 12.63 16.38 3.71
C CYS A 9 11.63 17.39 3.14
N ARG A 10 11.92 17.92 1.94
CA ARG A 10 11.06 18.91 1.28
C ARG A 10 9.78 18.29 0.71
N GLU A 11 9.86 17.04 0.29
CA GLU A 11 8.77 16.30 -0.34
C GLU A 11 8.50 15.00 0.45
N PRO A 12 7.75 15.06 1.55
CA PRO A 12 7.47 13.92 2.41
C PRO A 12 6.38 13.03 1.81
N VAL A 13 6.76 12.20 0.86
CA VAL A 13 5.84 11.23 0.22
C VAL A 13 5.44 10.13 1.20
N VAL A 14 6.31 9.81 2.15
CA VAL A 14 6.03 8.91 3.27
C VAL A 14 6.36 9.63 4.58
N GLY A 15 5.47 9.54 5.55
CA GLY A 15 5.66 10.19 6.84
C GLY A 15 4.66 9.71 7.88
N LEU A 16 4.69 10.30 9.07
CA LEU A 16 3.65 10.09 10.08
C LEU A 16 2.35 10.78 9.65
N MET A 17 1.21 10.16 9.91
CA MET A 17 -0.10 10.75 9.58
C MET A 17 -0.30 12.14 10.22
N THR A 18 0.26 12.36 11.40
CA THR A 18 0.24 13.65 12.11
C THR A 18 0.97 14.77 11.38
N GLU A 19 1.83 14.45 10.42
CA GLU A 19 2.64 15.43 9.70
C GLU A 19 1.90 16.10 8.54
N TRP A 20 0.87 15.42 7.97
CA TRP A 20 0.12 15.98 6.84
C TRP A 20 -1.39 16.06 7.05
N MET A 21 -1.96 15.33 7.98
CA MET A 21 -3.37 15.44 8.34
C MET A 21 -3.54 16.56 9.37
N LYS A 22 -4.08 17.69 8.92
CA LYS A 22 -4.40 18.84 9.80
C LYS A 22 -5.90 19.06 9.80
N GLY A 23 -6.51 19.16 11.01
CA GLY A 23 -7.91 19.49 11.19
C GLY A 23 -8.81 18.34 11.65
N ASN A 24 -10.11 18.46 11.46
CA ASN A 24 -11.14 17.60 12.03
C ASN A 24 -11.02 16.11 11.68
N GLU A 25 -10.41 15.76 10.55
CA GLU A 25 -10.22 14.35 10.15
C GLU A 25 -9.24 13.62 11.07
N LEU A 26 -8.25 14.31 11.58
CA LEU A 26 -7.33 13.76 12.57
C LEU A 26 -8.03 13.48 13.90
N GLU A 27 -8.89 14.38 14.33
CA GLU A 27 -9.68 14.23 15.57
C GLU A 27 -10.65 13.06 15.48
N ILE A 28 -11.31 12.85 14.33
CA ILE A 28 -12.22 11.73 14.11
C ILE A 28 -11.49 10.38 14.20
N ARG A 29 -10.28 10.28 13.65
CA ARG A 29 -9.46 9.07 13.75
C ARG A 29 -8.88 8.87 15.16
N ALA A 30 -8.52 9.95 15.82
CA ALA A 30 -8.11 9.91 17.23
C ALA A 30 -9.22 9.39 18.15
N ALA A 31 -10.46 9.78 17.88
CA ALA A 31 -11.65 9.28 18.59
C ALA A 31 -11.95 7.81 18.30
N GLY A 32 -11.48 7.27 17.17
CA GLY A 32 -11.59 5.87 16.77
C GLY A 32 -10.53 4.92 17.35
N GLY A 33 -9.62 5.42 18.18
CA GLY A 33 -8.73 4.59 19.00
C GLY A 33 -7.31 4.39 18.51
N ASP A 34 -6.91 4.91 17.33
CA ASP A 34 -5.50 4.82 16.91
C ASP A 34 -5.01 6.16 16.35
N LEU A 35 -4.37 6.93 17.21
CA LEU A 35 -3.83 8.25 16.92
C LEU A 35 -2.75 8.17 15.84
N GLY A 36 -2.82 9.06 14.87
CA GLY A 36 -1.76 9.28 13.90
C GLY A 36 -0.40 9.36 14.59
N GLY A 37 0.58 8.63 14.07
CA GLY A 37 1.86 8.44 14.72
C GLY A 37 1.93 7.19 15.58
N THR A 38 0.84 6.45 15.78
CA THR A 38 0.85 5.13 16.37
C THR A 38 1.03 4.06 15.29
N MET A 39 1.53 2.91 15.72
CA MET A 39 1.77 1.77 14.82
C MET A 39 0.44 1.17 14.34
N ARG A 40 0.27 1.00 13.04
CA ARG A 40 -0.75 0.10 12.50
C ARG A 40 -0.30 -1.33 12.75
N LEU A 41 -1.02 -2.04 13.60
CA LEU A 41 -0.69 -3.40 14.01
C LEU A 41 -1.92 -4.30 13.87
N GLY A 42 -1.77 -5.42 13.16
CA GLY A 42 -2.83 -6.39 12.98
C GLY A 42 -3.49 -6.32 11.59
N ALA A 43 -4.68 -6.90 11.47
CA ALA A 43 -5.41 -7.01 10.21
C ALA A 43 -6.22 -5.75 9.93
N TYR A 44 -6.06 -5.23 8.70
CA TYR A 44 -6.83 -4.09 8.18
C TYR A 44 -7.41 -4.44 6.82
N ALA A 45 -8.61 -3.96 6.57
CA ALA A 45 -9.26 -4.11 5.29
C ALA A 45 -8.73 -3.10 4.27
N ALA A 46 -8.68 -3.50 3.01
CA ALA A 46 -8.42 -2.60 1.89
C ALA A 46 -9.39 -2.89 0.74
N ARG A 47 -9.70 -1.83 -0.03
CA ARG A 47 -10.45 -1.92 -1.27
C ARG A 47 -9.50 -1.78 -2.44
N LEU A 48 -9.54 -2.77 -3.34
CA LEU A 48 -8.74 -2.80 -4.55
C LEU A 48 -9.52 -2.21 -5.72
N ALA A 49 -8.82 -1.48 -6.57
CA ALA A 49 -9.41 -0.92 -7.78
C ALA A 49 -9.83 -2.05 -8.74
N PRO A 50 -11.08 -2.09 -9.20
CA PRO A 50 -11.50 -3.07 -10.21
C PRO A 50 -10.60 -3.01 -11.45
N GLY A 51 -10.22 -4.18 -12.00
CA GLY A 51 -9.34 -4.28 -13.14
C GLY A 51 -7.87 -3.90 -12.85
N SER A 52 -7.48 -3.77 -11.59
CA SER A 52 -6.08 -3.70 -11.21
C SER A 52 -5.45 -5.09 -11.19
N ARG A 53 -4.15 -5.15 -11.47
CA ARG A 53 -3.40 -6.42 -11.41
C ARG A 53 -3.50 -7.07 -10.03
N ILE A 54 -3.42 -6.28 -8.97
CA ILE A 54 -3.54 -6.81 -7.61
C ILE A 54 -4.93 -7.39 -7.34
N ALA A 55 -6.01 -6.77 -7.85
CA ALA A 55 -7.36 -7.32 -7.73
C ALA A 55 -7.50 -8.65 -8.48
N GLU A 56 -6.87 -8.79 -9.65
CA GLU A 56 -6.82 -10.04 -10.41
C GLU A 56 -6.06 -11.13 -9.65
N ILE A 57 -4.90 -10.80 -9.07
CA ILE A 57 -4.09 -11.73 -8.29
C ILE A 57 -4.86 -12.28 -7.07
N TYR A 58 -5.60 -11.43 -6.38
CA TYR A 58 -6.42 -11.85 -5.24
C TYR A 58 -7.76 -12.49 -5.65
N GLY A 59 -8.22 -12.24 -6.87
CA GLY A 59 -9.56 -12.63 -7.32
C GLY A 59 -10.68 -11.90 -6.55
N SER A 60 -10.40 -10.73 -6.00
CA SER A 60 -11.31 -9.96 -5.16
C SER A 60 -10.95 -8.47 -5.18
N THR A 61 -11.96 -7.62 -4.99
CA THR A 61 -11.78 -6.17 -4.79
C THR A 61 -11.76 -5.75 -3.31
N THR A 62 -11.86 -6.71 -2.40
CA THR A 62 -11.75 -6.46 -0.95
C THR A 62 -10.80 -7.48 -0.37
N ILE A 63 -9.80 -7.00 0.35
CA ILE A 63 -8.82 -7.84 1.03
C ILE A 63 -8.68 -7.43 2.49
N SER A 64 -8.11 -8.31 3.30
CA SER A 64 -7.70 -8.02 4.66
C SER A 64 -6.28 -8.50 4.85
N GLU A 65 -5.36 -7.59 5.14
CA GLU A 65 -3.94 -7.90 5.28
C GLU A 65 -3.38 -7.39 6.59
N ARG A 66 -2.26 -7.97 7.02
CA ARG A 66 -1.64 -7.63 8.30
C ARG A 66 -0.60 -6.53 8.13
N HIS A 67 -0.68 -5.54 9.01
CA HIS A 67 0.22 -4.39 9.05
C HIS A 67 1.07 -4.41 10.33
N ARG A 68 2.28 -3.85 10.23
CA ARG A 68 3.17 -3.58 11.37
C ARG A 68 4.08 -2.39 11.04
N HIS A 69 3.49 -1.26 10.71
CA HIS A 69 4.24 -0.06 10.35
C HIS A 69 3.60 1.19 10.96
N ARG A 70 4.39 2.24 11.07
CA ARG A 70 4.02 3.52 11.65
C ARG A 70 3.94 4.63 10.60
N TYR A 71 4.78 4.53 9.58
CA TYR A 71 4.84 5.49 8.48
C TYR A 71 3.85 5.09 7.39
N GLU A 72 3.22 6.10 6.80
CA GLU A 72 2.18 5.94 5.79
C GLU A 72 2.53 6.74 4.54
N VAL A 73 2.09 6.26 3.39
CA VAL A 73 2.15 7.03 2.15
C VAL A 73 1.18 8.20 2.24
N ASN A 74 1.68 9.41 1.97
CA ASN A 74 0.89 10.62 2.01
C ASN A 74 -0.02 10.71 0.77
N VAL A 75 -1.33 10.58 0.98
CA VAL A 75 -2.34 10.61 -0.09
C VAL A 75 -2.35 11.91 -0.88
N ALA A 76 -1.86 13.02 -0.32
CA ALA A 76 -1.77 14.31 -1.03
C ALA A 76 -0.83 14.26 -2.25
N TYR A 77 0.06 13.29 -2.33
CA TYR A 77 0.94 13.08 -3.49
C TYR A 77 0.32 12.19 -4.57
N ARG A 78 -0.86 11.63 -4.34
CA ARG A 78 -1.50 10.66 -5.23
C ARG A 78 -1.59 11.17 -6.66
N GLU A 79 -2.20 12.33 -6.88
CA GLU A 79 -2.39 12.88 -8.21
C GLU A 79 -1.08 13.10 -8.97
N ARG A 80 -0.06 13.64 -8.28
CA ARG A 80 1.26 13.86 -8.89
C ARG A 80 1.95 12.55 -9.29
N LEU A 81 1.78 11.50 -8.49
CA LEU A 81 2.35 10.17 -8.76
C LEU A 81 1.58 9.46 -9.87
N GLU A 82 0.25 9.57 -9.88
CA GLU A 82 -0.60 9.00 -10.94
C GLU A 82 -0.26 9.62 -12.32
N GLN A 83 0.04 10.92 -12.38
CA GLN A 83 0.51 11.59 -13.60
C GLN A 83 1.86 11.04 -14.11
N GLN A 84 2.63 10.36 -13.27
CA GLN A 84 3.89 9.72 -13.62
C GLN A 84 3.76 8.20 -13.83
N GLY A 85 2.53 7.69 -13.96
CA GLY A 85 2.27 6.28 -14.26
C GLY A 85 2.15 5.37 -13.05
N VAL A 86 2.21 5.89 -11.83
CA VAL A 86 1.91 5.11 -10.63
C VAL A 86 0.38 4.99 -10.49
N ARG A 87 -0.13 3.79 -10.35
CA ARG A 87 -1.54 3.54 -10.07
C ARG A 87 -1.73 3.20 -8.59
N PHE A 88 -2.57 3.96 -7.90
CA PHE A 88 -3.00 3.63 -6.55
C PHE A 88 -4.11 2.57 -6.63
N ALA A 89 -3.68 1.32 -6.56
CA ALA A 89 -4.52 0.16 -6.82
C ALA A 89 -5.29 -0.34 -5.60
N GLY A 90 -4.92 0.11 -4.41
CA GLY A 90 -5.61 -0.24 -3.17
C GLY A 90 -5.60 0.89 -2.17
N MET A 91 -6.73 1.10 -1.51
CA MET A 91 -6.94 2.14 -0.51
C MET A 91 -7.61 1.55 0.74
N SER A 92 -7.41 2.18 1.89
CA SER A 92 -8.25 1.91 3.06
C SER A 92 -9.73 2.14 2.73
N PRO A 93 -10.68 1.51 3.45
CA PRO A 93 -12.11 1.64 3.16
C PRO A 93 -12.63 3.07 3.14
N ASP A 94 -12.03 3.97 3.91
CA ASP A 94 -12.34 5.40 3.95
C ASP A 94 -11.66 6.21 2.83
N GLY A 95 -10.75 5.58 2.05
CA GLY A 95 -10.03 6.21 0.95
C GLY A 95 -8.89 7.15 1.35
N LEU A 96 -8.50 7.18 2.62
CA LEU A 96 -7.50 8.12 3.13
C LEU A 96 -6.07 7.56 3.13
N LEU A 97 -5.93 6.24 3.25
CA LEU A 97 -4.62 5.58 3.30
C LEU A 97 -4.38 4.75 2.03
N PRO A 98 -3.34 5.08 1.27
CA PRO A 98 -2.85 4.22 0.21
C PRO A 98 -2.34 2.90 0.78
N GLU A 99 -2.82 1.78 0.26
CA GLU A 99 -2.44 0.44 0.69
C GLU A 99 -1.57 -0.27 -0.32
N THR A 100 -1.85 -0.05 -1.60
CA THR A 100 -1.11 -0.67 -2.70
C THR A 100 -0.93 0.27 -3.88
N ILE A 101 0.21 0.12 -4.55
CA ILE A 101 0.50 0.78 -5.83
C ILE A 101 0.93 -0.25 -6.86
N GLU A 102 0.73 0.07 -8.14
CA GLU A 102 1.24 -0.70 -9.26
C GLU A 102 1.71 0.21 -10.40
N LEU A 103 2.58 -0.30 -11.27
CA LEU A 103 2.97 0.34 -12.52
C LEU A 103 2.35 -0.46 -13.68
N ALA A 104 1.49 0.18 -14.47
CA ALA A 104 0.77 -0.48 -15.56
C ALA A 104 1.71 -0.98 -16.67
N ASP A 105 2.74 -0.21 -16.98
CA ASP A 105 3.69 -0.49 -18.07
C ASP A 105 4.86 -1.39 -17.64
N HIS A 106 4.84 -1.90 -16.41
CA HIS A 106 5.87 -2.81 -15.92
C HIS A 106 5.37 -4.27 -15.97
N PRO A 107 6.21 -5.24 -16.35
CA PRO A 107 5.81 -6.66 -16.39
C PRO A 107 5.19 -7.16 -15.10
N TRP A 108 5.77 -6.82 -13.96
CA TRP A 108 5.19 -7.02 -12.64
C TRP A 108 5.81 -6.04 -11.64
N PHE A 109 5.04 -5.05 -11.20
CA PHE A 109 5.42 -4.14 -10.14
C PHE A 109 4.21 -3.89 -9.25
N ILE A 110 4.31 -4.29 -8.00
CA ILE A 110 3.31 -4.04 -6.95
C ILE A 110 4.04 -3.64 -5.69
N GLY A 111 3.70 -2.47 -5.16
CA GLY A 111 4.14 -2.02 -3.84
C GLY A 111 2.98 -2.12 -2.85
N VAL A 112 3.25 -2.54 -1.63
CA VAL A 112 2.25 -2.70 -0.58
C VAL A 112 2.72 -2.11 0.74
N GLN A 113 1.81 -1.61 1.55
CA GLN A 113 2.07 -1.14 2.92
C GLN A 113 2.01 -2.26 3.95
N PHE A 114 1.23 -3.29 3.69
CA PHE A 114 1.09 -4.45 4.56
C PHE A 114 2.24 -5.46 4.37
N HIS A 115 2.25 -6.48 5.21
CA HIS A 115 3.28 -7.50 5.28
C HIS A 115 2.76 -8.86 4.83
N PRO A 116 2.83 -9.20 3.52
CA PRO A 116 2.31 -10.47 3.00
C PRO A 116 2.99 -11.70 3.60
N GLU A 117 4.25 -11.57 4.05
CA GLU A 117 4.98 -12.65 4.71
C GLU A 117 4.31 -13.14 6.01
N LEU A 118 3.50 -12.29 6.66
CA LEU A 118 2.79 -12.67 7.88
C LEU A 118 1.62 -13.63 7.63
N LYS A 119 1.23 -13.82 6.36
CA LYS A 119 0.16 -14.74 5.95
C LYS A 119 0.63 -15.84 5.02
N SER A 120 1.84 -15.73 4.50
CA SER A 120 2.42 -16.73 3.60
C SER A 120 2.86 -17.99 4.35
N ARG A 121 2.64 -19.16 3.73
CA ARG A 121 3.03 -20.47 4.27
C ARG A 121 3.82 -21.26 3.24
N PRO A 122 4.68 -22.22 3.63
CA PRO A 122 5.52 -22.96 2.68
C PRO A 122 4.74 -23.67 1.57
N PHE A 123 3.59 -24.28 1.89
CA PHE A 123 2.76 -25.01 0.93
C PHE A 123 1.50 -24.25 0.50
N GLU A 124 1.32 -23.04 1.01
CA GLU A 124 0.23 -22.13 0.68
C GLU A 124 0.80 -20.71 0.62
N PRO A 125 1.60 -20.40 -0.42
CA PRO A 125 2.26 -19.10 -0.53
C PRO A 125 1.23 -18.00 -0.72
N HIS A 126 1.54 -16.82 -0.16
CA HIS A 126 0.72 -15.64 -0.38
C HIS A 126 0.59 -15.35 -1.89
N PRO A 127 -0.60 -14.98 -2.40
CA PRO A 127 -0.85 -14.83 -3.83
C PRO A 127 0.09 -13.82 -4.51
N LEU A 128 0.52 -12.77 -3.82
CA LEU A 128 1.50 -11.83 -4.36
C LEU A 128 2.86 -12.48 -4.59
N PHE A 129 3.34 -13.33 -3.69
CA PHE A 129 4.60 -14.02 -3.86
C PHE A 129 4.54 -15.05 -5.00
N ALA A 130 3.45 -15.82 -5.07
CA ALA A 130 3.24 -16.76 -6.15
C ALA A 130 3.21 -16.06 -7.52
N SER A 131 2.49 -14.95 -7.62
CA SER A 131 2.40 -14.14 -8.85
C SER A 131 3.75 -13.51 -9.22
N PHE A 132 4.49 -13.00 -8.24
CA PHE A 132 5.82 -12.43 -8.48
C PHE A 132 6.79 -13.47 -9.07
N ILE A 133 6.86 -14.65 -8.48
CA ILE A 133 7.73 -15.73 -8.96
C ILE A 133 7.28 -16.18 -10.37
N ALA A 134 5.99 -16.31 -10.62
CA ALA A 134 5.48 -16.65 -11.95
C ALA A 134 5.91 -15.62 -13.00
N ALA A 135 5.78 -14.34 -12.72
CA ALA A 135 6.24 -13.28 -13.61
C ALA A 135 7.76 -13.28 -13.83
N ALA A 136 8.54 -13.54 -12.77
CA ALA A 136 9.99 -13.64 -12.87
C ALA A 136 10.43 -14.82 -13.77
N VAL A 137 9.77 -15.97 -13.64
CA VAL A 137 10.02 -17.15 -14.50
C VAL A 137 9.67 -16.84 -15.96
N GLU A 138 8.55 -16.17 -16.20
CA GLU A 138 8.15 -15.76 -17.55
C GLU A 138 9.19 -14.82 -18.17
N GLN A 139 9.60 -13.78 -17.45
CA GLN A 139 10.60 -12.82 -17.92
C GLN A 139 11.96 -13.49 -18.18
N SER A 140 12.37 -14.47 -17.37
CA SER A 140 13.63 -15.19 -17.57
C SER A 140 13.67 -16.00 -18.87
N ARG A 141 12.52 -16.33 -19.45
CA ARG A 141 12.42 -17.06 -20.74
C ARG A 141 12.51 -16.14 -21.96
N LEU A 142 12.41 -14.82 -21.75
CA LEU A 142 12.50 -13.81 -22.81
C LEU A 142 13.94 -13.31 -23.03
N VAL A 143 14.86 -13.72 -22.17
CA VAL A 143 16.29 -13.48 -22.24
C VAL A 143 16.98 -14.76 -22.68
#